data_02d0cd3a647c5dc3e46482e136a38105
#
_entry.id   02d0cd3a647c5dc3e46482e136a38105
#
_cell.length_a   1.000
_cell.length_b   1.000
_cell.length_c   1.000
_cell.angle_alpha   90.00
_cell.angle_beta   90.00
_cell.angle_gamma   90.00
#
_symmetry.space_group_name_H-M   'P 1'
#
loop_
_entity.id
_entity.type
_entity.pdbx_description
1 polymer ?
#
loop_
_entity_poly.entity_id
_entity_poly.type
_entity_poly.pdbx_seq_one_letter_code
_entity_poly.pdbx_strand_id
1 'polypeptide(L)'
;LVGSEMCIRDRYNINLFEDNDFFNFKISVKSSDIFLAVKAYENLSTLYDYPLHLGITEAGSFVSGSIKSSIGLGSLLMDGIGDTIRLSLSDNPTQEVKIGNEILKSLNLRNRGVKIISCPSCARQAFQVIDTVKILEEKLAHIKTPITLSIIGCVVNGPGEAAMTDIGITGGGKGNNMLYLSGVQKEKVLTDDIINKVVSEVEKKVSELEN
;
A
#
# COMPACT_ATOMS: atom_id res chain seq x y z
N LEU A 1 10.88 18.36 -24.41
CA LEU A 1 11.25 17.81 -25.73
C LEU A 1 11.37 16.28 -25.70
N VAL A 2 12.07 15.67 -24.74
CA VAL A 2 12.22 14.19 -24.66
C VAL A 2 10.87 13.48 -24.47
N GLY A 3 9.95 14.05 -23.69
CA GLY A 3 8.59 13.50 -23.53
C GLY A 3 7.75 13.53 -24.81
N SER A 4 7.99 14.50 -25.69
CA SER A 4 7.29 14.59 -26.98
C SER A 4 7.74 13.49 -27.95
N GLU A 5 9.02 13.11 -27.95
CA GLU A 5 9.53 12.02 -28.81
C GLU A 5 8.95 10.66 -28.42
N MET A 6 8.82 10.37 -27.12
CA MET A 6 8.17 9.15 -26.65
C MET A 6 6.71 9.11 -27.12
N CYS A 7 5.95 10.16 -26.91
CA CYS A 7 4.55 10.25 -27.35
C CYS A 7 4.39 10.16 -28.88
N ILE A 8 5.34 10.70 -29.68
CA ILE A 8 5.31 10.59 -31.14
C ILE A 8 5.50 9.13 -31.58
N ARG A 9 6.45 8.41 -30.98
CA ARG A 9 6.70 7.00 -31.30
C ARG A 9 5.50 6.13 -30.90
N ASP A 10 4.90 6.40 -29.74
CA ASP A 10 3.74 5.65 -29.28
C ASP A 10 2.52 5.90 -30.17
N ARG A 11 2.29 7.13 -30.59
CA ARG A 11 1.24 7.46 -31.58
C ARG A 11 1.43 6.70 -32.89
N TYR A 12 2.66 6.61 -33.39
CA TYR A 12 2.96 5.84 -34.60
C TYR A 12 2.61 4.37 -34.42
N ASN A 13 2.98 3.75 -33.29
CA ASN A 13 2.66 2.35 -33.03
C ASN A 13 1.17 2.13 -32.81
N ILE A 14 0.46 3.03 -32.15
CA ILE A 14 -0.99 2.95 -31.96
C ILE A 14 -1.69 2.98 -33.32
N ASN A 15 -1.37 3.95 -34.17
CA ASN A 15 -1.93 4.05 -35.52
C ASN A 15 -1.68 2.77 -36.32
N LEU A 16 -0.48 2.19 -36.22
CA LEU A 16 -0.16 0.93 -36.90
C LEU A 16 -1.05 -0.23 -36.47
N PHE A 17 -1.39 -0.32 -35.16
CA PHE A 17 -2.32 -1.33 -34.68
C PHE A 17 -3.74 -1.06 -35.13
N GLU A 18 -4.21 0.19 -35.07
CA GLU A 18 -5.54 0.61 -35.53
C GLU A 18 -5.71 0.38 -37.04
N ASP A 19 -4.71 0.70 -37.85
CA ASP A 19 -4.70 0.48 -39.29
C ASP A 19 -4.76 -1.02 -39.68
N ASN A 20 -4.43 -1.91 -38.74
CA ASN A 20 -4.53 -3.37 -38.90
C ASN A 20 -5.71 -3.97 -38.11
N ASP A 21 -6.70 -3.19 -37.72
CA ASP A 21 -7.87 -3.61 -36.96
C ASP A 21 -7.54 -4.33 -35.64
N PHE A 22 -6.40 -3.99 -35.00
CA PHE A 22 -5.99 -4.59 -33.74
C PHE A 22 -6.12 -3.60 -32.59
N PHE A 23 -7.18 -3.77 -31.77
CA PHE A 23 -7.53 -2.87 -30.67
C PHE A 23 -7.30 -3.47 -29.27
N ASN A 24 -6.96 -4.76 -29.19
CA ASN A 24 -6.76 -5.44 -27.90
C ASN A 24 -5.30 -5.32 -27.43
N PHE A 25 -4.89 -4.13 -27.04
CA PHE A 25 -3.55 -3.83 -26.51
C PHE A 25 -3.61 -2.84 -25.35
N LYS A 26 -2.51 -2.69 -24.66
CA LYS A 26 -2.29 -1.66 -23.64
C LYS A 26 -1.01 -0.89 -23.93
N ILE A 27 -0.97 0.36 -23.52
CA ILE A 27 0.17 1.26 -23.74
C ILE A 27 1.06 1.25 -22.50
N SER A 28 2.37 1.24 -22.71
CA SER A 28 3.35 1.34 -21.63
C SER A 28 4.53 2.22 -22.03
N VAL A 29 4.68 3.35 -21.36
CA VAL A 29 5.74 4.35 -21.57
C VAL A 29 6.56 4.43 -20.28
N LYS A 30 7.70 3.75 -20.26
CA LYS A 30 8.52 3.65 -19.05
C LYS A 30 9.80 4.46 -19.18
N SER A 31 10.16 5.15 -18.12
CA SER A 31 11.42 5.88 -17.97
C SER A 31 12.01 5.64 -16.58
N SER A 32 13.32 5.79 -16.45
CA SER A 32 14.01 5.86 -15.16
C SER A 32 13.89 7.24 -14.51
N ASP A 33 13.54 8.25 -15.31
CA ASP A 33 13.19 9.60 -14.86
C ASP A 33 11.70 9.66 -14.53
N ILE A 34 11.39 9.97 -13.26
CA ILE A 34 10.02 9.99 -12.74
C ILE A 34 9.19 11.09 -13.42
N PHE A 35 9.74 12.28 -13.55
CA PHE A 35 9.00 13.43 -14.11
C PHE A 35 8.67 13.20 -15.59
N LEU A 36 9.63 12.63 -16.32
CA LEU A 36 9.43 12.26 -17.71
C LEU A 36 8.34 11.18 -17.85
N ALA A 37 8.40 10.12 -17.03
CA ALA A 37 7.41 9.05 -17.05
C ALA A 37 6.01 9.58 -16.73
N VAL A 38 5.86 10.33 -15.63
CA VAL A 38 4.58 10.90 -15.23
C VAL A 38 4.00 11.77 -16.32
N LYS A 39 4.82 12.70 -16.88
CA LYS A 39 4.35 13.60 -17.93
C LYS A 39 3.95 12.88 -19.21
N ALA A 40 4.66 11.80 -19.57
CA ALA A 40 4.31 11.00 -20.75
C ALA A 40 2.96 10.28 -20.56
N TYR A 41 2.72 9.67 -19.40
CA TYR A 41 1.44 9.02 -19.10
C TYR A 41 0.28 10.00 -19.00
N GLU A 42 0.45 11.17 -18.37
CA GLU A 42 -0.55 12.25 -18.36
C GLU A 42 -0.96 12.64 -19.80
N ASN A 43 0.03 12.87 -20.68
CA ASN A 43 -0.24 13.23 -22.07
C ASN A 43 -0.97 12.10 -22.82
N LEU A 44 -0.56 10.84 -22.62
CA LEU A 44 -1.21 9.69 -23.27
C LEU A 44 -2.63 9.48 -22.79
N SER A 45 -2.90 9.65 -21.50
CA SER A 45 -4.25 9.52 -20.93
C SER A 45 -5.24 10.56 -21.45
N THR A 46 -4.75 11.73 -21.91
CA THR A 46 -5.60 12.74 -22.53
C THR A 46 -5.83 12.52 -24.04
N LEU A 47 -4.97 11.72 -24.67
CA LEU A 47 -5.01 11.50 -26.12
C LEU A 47 -5.72 10.20 -26.52
N TYR A 48 -5.68 9.19 -25.65
CA TYR A 48 -6.14 7.83 -25.94
C TYR A 48 -6.90 7.23 -24.78
N ASP A 49 -7.93 6.45 -25.11
CA ASP A 49 -8.71 5.68 -24.16
C ASP A 49 -8.27 4.20 -24.08
N TYR A 50 -7.00 3.94 -24.35
CA TYR A 50 -6.42 2.60 -24.20
C TYR A 50 -5.87 2.38 -22.79
N PRO A 51 -5.97 1.15 -22.27
CA PRO A 51 -5.43 0.82 -20.95
C PRO A 51 -3.93 1.15 -20.83
N LEU A 52 -3.55 1.78 -19.74
CA LEU A 52 -2.18 2.19 -19.45
C LEU A 52 -1.51 1.23 -18.46
N HIS A 53 -0.35 0.71 -18.83
CA HIS A 53 0.48 -0.11 -17.98
C HIS A 53 1.62 0.71 -17.39
N LEU A 54 1.43 1.16 -16.15
CA LEU A 54 2.36 2.05 -15.47
C LEU A 54 3.61 1.33 -14.96
N GLY A 55 4.72 2.02 -14.95
CA GLY A 55 5.95 1.54 -14.33
C GLY A 55 7.09 2.56 -14.45
N ILE A 56 7.92 2.60 -13.41
CA ILE A 56 9.22 3.28 -13.45
C ILE A 56 10.27 2.20 -13.71
N THR A 57 11.01 2.30 -14.80
CA THR A 57 12.04 1.32 -15.16
C THR A 57 13.38 1.66 -14.50
N GLU A 58 14.21 0.63 -14.27
CA GLU A 58 15.55 0.83 -13.70
C GLU A 58 15.53 1.66 -12.42
N ALA A 59 14.55 1.38 -11.55
CA ALA A 59 14.30 2.21 -10.38
C ALA A 59 15.42 2.09 -9.33
N GLY A 60 16.17 0.99 -9.32
CA GLY A 60 17.32 0.76 -8.43
C GLY A 60 17.07 -0.30 -7.36
N SER A 61 17.86 -0.24 -6.28
CA SER A 61 17.78 -1.17 -5.15
C SER A 61 16.42 -1.11 -4.43
N PHE A 62 16.19 -2.05 -3.51
CA PHE A 62 14.92 -2.15 -2.76
C PHE A 62 14.43 -0.80 -2.24
N VAL A 63 15.25 -0.06 -1.48
CA VAL A 63 14.84 1.22 -0.89
C VAL A 63 14.64 2.30 -1.96
N SER A 64 15.65 2.53 -2.80
CA SER A 64 15.60 3.58 -3.83
C SER A 64 14.51 3.32 -4.85
N GLY A 65 14.40 2.07 -5.31
CA GLY A 65 13.40 1.67 -6.30
C GLY A 65 11.97 1.72 -5.76
N SER A 66 11.75 1.34 -4.49
CA SER A 66 10.46 1.48 -3.84
C SER A 66 10.02 2.93 -3.74
N ILE A 67 10.93 3.83 -3.33
CA ILE A 67 10.63 5.27 -3.24
C ILE A 67 10.29 5.85 -4.62
N LYS A 68 11.14 5.60 -5.63
CA LYS A 68 10.90 6.10 -6.99
C LYS A 68 9.58 5.60 -7.57
N SER A 69 9.32 4.30 -7.42
CA SER A 69 8.07 3.69 -7.90
C SER A 69 6.86 4.25 -7.16
N SER A 70 6.95 4.43 -5.83
CA SER A 70 5.86 5.00 -5.05
C SER A 70 5.53 6.42 -5.46
N ILE A 71 6.54 7.25 -5.75
CA ILE A 71 6.33 8.62 -6.23
C ILE A 71 5.68 8.61 -7.61
N GLY A 72 6.28 7.92 -8.59
CA GLY A 72 5.80 7.96 -9.96
C GLY A 72 4.43 7.28 -10.15
N LEU A 73 4.25 6.08 -9.61
CA LEU A 73 2.97 5.38 -9.68
C LEU A 73 1.92 6.08 -8.82
N GLY A 74 2.30 6.55 -7.63
CA GLY A 74 1.40 7.24 -6.71
C GLY A 74 0.83 8.52 -7.33
N SER A 75 1.65 9.34 -7.97
CA SER A 75 1.18 10.56 -8.65
C SER A 75 0.12 10.23 -9.70
N LEU A 76 0.40 9.29 -10.59
CA LEU A 76 -0.53 8.90 -11.66
C LEU A 76 -1.82 8.27 -11.13
N LEU A 77 -1.70 7.34 -10.19
CA LEU A 77 -2.86 6.64 -9.62
C LEU A 77 -3.77 7.56 -8.80
N MET A 78 -3.24 8.59 -8.14
CA MET A 78 -4.06 9.62 -7.46
C MET A 78 -4.89 10.44 -8.43
N ASP A 79 -4.40 10.63 -9.66
CA ASP A 79 -5.12 11.32 -10.73
C ASP A 79 -6.03 10.38 -11.54
N GLY A 80 -6.15 9.12 -11.12
CA GLY A 80 -6.99 8.12 -11.79
C GLY A 80 -6.38 7.57 -13.09
N ILE A 81 -5.07 7.77 -13.31
CA ILE A 81 -4.36 7.32 -14.50
C ILE A 81 -3.71 5.95 -14.24
N GLY A 82 -4.03 4.96 -15.07
CA GLY A 82 -3.40 3.64 -15.08
C GLY A 82 -4.31 2.49 -14.68
N ASP A 83 -4.18 1.38 -15.40
CA ASP A 83 -5.02 0.18 -15.26
C ASP A 83 -4.25 -0.99 -14.68
N THR A 84 -2.97 -1.07 -14.95
CA THR A 84 -2.04 -2.08 -14.42
C THR A 84 -0.72 -1.44 -14.04
N ILE A 85 -0.03 -2.03 -13.04
CA ILE A 85 1.25 -1.53 -12.57
C ILE A 85 2.34 -2.60 -12.63
N ARG A 86 3.59 -2.17 -12.79
CA ARG A 86 4.79 -2.97 -12.61
C ARG A 86 5.85 -2.16 -11.84
N LEU A 87 6.48 -2.82 -10.90
CA LEU A 87 7.70 -2.32 -10.28
C LEU A 87 8.94 -2.95 -10.94
N SER A 88 10.06 -2.28 -10.85
CA SER A 88 11.36 -2.78 -11.33
C SER A 88 12.40 -2.52 -10.25
N LEU A 89 12.72 -3.55 -9.47
CA LEU A 89 13.68 -3.47 -8.38
C LEU A 89 14.88 -4.36 -8.68
N SER A 90 16.08 -3.89 -8.32
CA SER A 90 17.28 -4.74 -8.28
C SER A 90 17.28 -5.53 -6.96
N ASP A 91 16.27 -6.44 -6.82
CA ASP A 91 16.02 -7.28 -5.64
C ASP A 91 15.22 -8.53 -6.03
N ASN A 92 14.87 -9.35 -5.04
CA ASN A 92 14.02 -10.52 -5.26
C ASN A 92 12.66 -10.09 -5.86
N PRO A 93 12.20 -10.71 -6.97
CA PRO A 93 10.95 -10.34 -7.64
C PRO A 93 9.70 -10.34 -6.75
N THR A 94 9.69 -11.14 -5.68
CA THR A 94 8.58 -11.14 -4.72
C THR A 94 8.42 -9.81 -3.99
N GLN A 95 9.50 -9.02 -3.86
CA GLN A 95 9.45 -7.69 -3.25
C GLN A 95 8.71 -6.69 -4.14
N GLU A 96 8.83 -6.80 -5.46
CA GLU A 96 8.07 -5.96 -6.40
C GLU A 96 6.56 -6.11 -6.19
N VAL A 97 6.09 -7.34 -6.00
CA VAL A 97 4.67 -7.64 -5.74
C VAL A 97 4.23 -7.07 -4.38
N LYS A 98 5.06 -7.21 -3.35
CA LYS A 98 4.76 -6.67 -2.01
C LYS A 98 4.64 -5.16 -2.05
N ILE A 99 5.64 -4.46 -2.60
CA ILE A 99 5.63 -2.99 -2.69
C ILE A 99 4.49 -2.50 -3.58
N GLY A 100 4.22 -3.16 -4.70
CA GLY A 100 3.08 -2.82 -5.56
C GLY A 100 1.74 -2.91 -4.82
N ASN A 101 1.55 -3.95 -4.03
CA ASN A 101 0.36 -4.08 -3.20
C ASN A 101 0.29 -2.97 -2.12
N GLU A 102 1.41 -2.62 -1.48
CA GLU A 102 1.44 -1.56 -0.47
C GLU A 102 1.15 -0.16 -1.07
N ILE A 103 1.62 0.12 -2.29
CA ILE A 103 1.26 1.35 -3.02
C ILE A 103 -0.27 1.38 -3.23
N LEU A 104 -0.86 0.32 -3.77
CA LEU A 104 -2.30 0.25 -4.01
C LEU A 104 -3.13 0.33 -2.73
N LYS A 105 -2.69 -0.31 -1.65
CA LYS A 105 -3.34 -0.24 -0.33
C LYS A 105 -3.26 1.17 0.27
N SER A 106 -2.10 1.84 0.14
CA SER A 106 -1.91 3.20 0.64
C SER A 106 -2.85 4.20 -0.04
N LEU A 107 -3.16 3.97 -1.31
CA LEU A 107 -4.08 4.78 -2.10
C LEU A 107 -5.55 4.31 -2.01
N ASN A 108 -5.86 3.32 -1.19
CA ASN A 108 -7.18 2.67 -1.07
C ASN A 108 -7.74 2.12 -2.41
N LEU A 109 -6.86 1.86 -3.39
CA LEU A 109 -7.23 1.25 -4.67
C LEU A 109 -7.33 -0.27 -4.58
N ARG A 110 -6.75 -0.86 -3.54
CA ARG A 110 -6.83 -2.29 -3.26
C ARG A 110 -6.99 -2.54 -1.77
N ASN A 111 -8.14 -3.04 -1.40
CA ASN A 111 -8.46 -3.43 -0.02
C ASN A 111 -8.25 -4.94 0.12
N ARG A 112 -7.05 -5.36 0.55
CA ARG A 112 -6.74 -6.76 0.79
C ARG A 112 -5.77 -6.91 1.96
N GLY A 113 -6.14 -7.79 2.90
CA GLY A 113 -5.32 -8.10 4.07
C GLY A 113 -5.37 -7.04 5.16
N VAL A 114 -4.59 -7.24 6.18
CA VAL A 114 -4.56 -6.35 7.34
C VAL A 114 -3.76 -5.09 7.03
N LYS A 115 -4.37 -3.92 7.22
CA LYS A 115 -3.71 -2.61 7.14
C LYS A 115 -3.34 -2.18 8.55
N ILE A 116 -2.04 -2.21 8.88
CA ILE A 116 -1.55 -1.80 10.19
C ILE A 116 -1.22 -0.32 10.20
N ILE A 117 -1.80 0.40 11.15
CA ILE A 117 -1.51 1.81 11.48
C ILE A 117 -0.76 1.81 12.79
N SER A 118 0.46 2.33 12.80
CA SER A 118 1.29 2.34 14.00
C SER A 118 1.95 3.69 14.23
N CYS A 119 2.16 4.03 15.50
CA CYS A 119 2.95 5.20 15.84
C CYS A 119 4.46 4.90 15.83
N PRO A 120 5.30 5.91 15.59
CA PRO A 120 6.73 5.78 15.81
C PRO A 120 7.01 5.58 17.29
N SER A 121 8.08 4.82 17.61
CA SER A 121 8.54 4.64 18.98
C SER A 121 8.91 5.99 19.61
N CYS A 122 8.43 6.24 20.84
CA CYS A 122 8.76 7.46 21.59
C CYS A 122 8.81 7.17 23.11
N ALA A 123 9.29 8.15 23.89
CA ALA A 123 9.44 8.00 25.35
C ALA A 123 8.12 7.74 26.11
N ARG A 124 6.95 7.93 25.49
CA ARG A 124 5.64 7.68 26.09
C ARG A 124 5.08 6.29 25.84
N GLN A 125 5.79 5.45 25.07
CA GLN A 125 5.31 4.11 24.77
C GLN A 125 5.26 3.23 26.03
N ALA A 126 4.20 2.44 26.17
CA ALA A 126 4.01 1.48 27.24
C ALA A 126 4.48 0.06 26.87
N PHE A 127 4.70 -0.20 25.58
CA PHE A 127 5.21 -1.48 25.04
C PHE A 127 6.05 -1.22 23.78
N GLN A 128 6.80 -2.23 23.34
CA GLN A 128 7.70 -2.15 22.18
C GLN A 128 6.90 -2.20 20.88
N VAL A 129 6.46 -1.02 20.38
CA VAL A 129 5.60 -0.90 19.18
C VAL A 129 6.27 -1.49 17.95
N ILE A 130 7.54 -1.18 17.72
CA ILE A 130 8.27 -1.62 16.51
C ILE A 130 8.29 -3.15 16.41
N ASP A 131 8.69 -3.84 17.49
CA ASP A 131 8.79 -5.29 17.53
C ASP A 131 7.40 -5.94 17.43
N THR A 132 6.40 -5.36 18.11
CA THR A 132 5.01 -5.82 18.07
C THR A 132 4.46 -5.75 16.64
N VAL A 133 4.67 -4.63 15.94
CA VAL A 133 4.20 -4.46 14.55
C VAL A 133 4.87 -5.48 13.63
N LYS A 134 6.19 -5.63 13.70
CA LYS A 134 6.92 -6.60 12.88
C LYS A 134 6.39 -8.02 13.03
N ILE A 135 6.17 -8.48 14.27
CA ILE A 135 5.64 -9.82 14.54
C ILE A 135 4.21 -9.95 14.02
N LEU A 136 3.37 -8.91 14.17
CA LEU A 136 1.99 -8.93 13.68
C LEU A 136 1.93 -8.94 12.16
N GLU A 137 2.77 -8.18 11.46
CA GLU A 137 2.88 -8.22 9.99
C GLU A 137 3.19 -9.64 9.49
N GLU A 138 4.15 -10.33 10.13
CA GLU A 138 4.50 -11.71 9.79
C GLU A 138 3.35 -12.69 10.06
N LYS A 139 2.75 -12.62 11.26
CA LYS A 139 1.67 -13.52 11.67
C LYS A 139 0.38 -13.33 10.87
N LEU A 140 0.07 -12.10 10.48
CA LEU A 140 -1.18 -11.76 9.78
C LEU A 140 -1.01 -11.72 8.24
N ALA A 141 0.19 -12.01 7.70
CA ALA A 141 0.46 -11.96 6.26
C ALA A 141 -0.43 -12.88 5.42
N HIS A 142 -0.96 -13.96 6.01
CA HIS A 142 -1.85 -14.91 5.33
C HIS A 142 -3.30 -14.41 5.19
N ILE A 143 -3.71 -13.43 5.99
CA ILE A 143 -5.06 -12.86 5.96
C ILE A 143 -5.26 -12.10 4.65
N LYS A 144 -6.38 -12.38 3.98
CA LYS A 144 -6.77 -11.71 2.72
C LYS A 144 -7.91 -10.72 2.91
N THR A 145 -8.73 -10.94 3.91
CA THR A 145 -9.89 -10.12 4.27
C THR A 145 -9.43 -8.73 4.72
N PRO A 146 -10.01 -7.64 4.19
CA PRO A 146 -9.63 -6.29 4.56
C PRO A 146 -9.97 -6.01 6.04
N ILE A 147 -8.95 -5.73 6.85
CA ILE A 147 -9.09 -5.34 8.26
C ILE A 147 -8.12 -4.20 8.56
N THR A 148 -8.58 -3.21 9.30
CA THR A 148 -7.75 -2.12 9.81
C THR A 148 -7.35 -2.39 11.26
N LEU A 149 -6.05 -2.28 11.55
CA LEU A 149 -5.47 -2.55 12.86
C LEU A 149 -4.62 -1.38 13.31
N SER A 150 -4.91 -0.77 14.46
CA SER A 150 -4.07 0.27 15.04
C SER A 150 -3.24 -0.24 16.22
N ILE A 151 -1.93 0.03 16.20
CA ILE A 151 -0.97 -0.34 17.25
C ILE A 151 -0.28 0.93 17.74
N ILE A 152 -0.81 1.52 18.80
CA ILE A 152 -0.37 2.82 19.32
C ILE A 152 0.15 2.67 20.76
N GLY A 153 1.40 2.99 20.96
CA GLY A 153 2.12 2.76 22.22
C GLY A 153 1.70 3.62 23.42
N CYS A 154 0.79 4.58 23.27
CA CYS A 154 0.42 5.48 24.37
C CYS A 154 -1.05 5.90 24.34
N VAL A 155 -1.55 6.40 25.49
CA VAL A 155 -2.92 6.87 25.64
C VAL A 155 -3.21 8.23 24.99
N VAL A 156 -2.19 8.93 24.48
CA VAL A 156 -2.39 10.27 23.91
C VAL A 156 -3.03 10.22 22.53
N ASN A 157 -2.45 9.43 21.63
CA ASN A 157 -2.96 9.26 20.27
C ASN A 157 -3.76 7.95 20.10
N GLY A 158 -3.55 7.00 21.03
CA GLY A 158 -4.13 5.65 20.94
C GLY A 158 -5.65 5.63 20.80
N PRO A 159 -6.42 6.26 21.69
CA PRO A 159 -7.87 6.23 21.60
C PRO A 159 -8.44 6.79 20.30
N GLY A 160 -7.84 7.86 19.76
CA GLY A 160 -8.27 8.47 18.50
C GLY A 160 -8.07 7.53 17.30
N GLU A 161 -6.89 6.93 17.18
CA GLU A 161 -6.59 5.97 16.12
C GLU A 161 -7.41 4.67 16.27
N ALA A 162 -7.53 4.17 17.50
CA ALA A 162 -8.32 2.97 17.77
C ALA A 162 -9.82 3.14 17.47
N ALA A 163 -10.34 4.36 17.60
CA ALA A 163 -11.72 4.67 17.27
C ALA A 163 -12.02 4.57 15.76
N MET A 164 -11.00 4.70 14.92
CA MET A 164 -11.12 4.71 13.46
C MET A 164 -10.74 3.36 12.80
N THR A 165 -10.45 2.33 13.60
CA THR A 165 -10.00 1.03 13.11
C THR A 165 -10.89 -0.10 13.61
N ASP A 166 -10.88 -1.24 12.88
CA ASP A 166 -11.64 -2.43 13.28
C ASP A 166 -11.14 -2.99 14.60
N ILE A 167 -9.81 -3.02 14.77
CA ILE A 167 -9.14 -3.48 15.97
C ILE A 167 -8.04 -2.46 16.34
N GLY A 168 -7.97 -2.12 17.62
CA GLY A 168 -6.95 -1.19 18.11
C GLY A 168 -6.34 -1.62 19.44
N ILE A 169 -5.02 -1.48 19.57
CA ILE A 169 -4.31 -1.59 20.85
C ILE A 169 -3.69 -0.24 21.18
N THR A 170 -3.99 0.24 22.37
CA THR A 170 -3.40 1.48 22.89
C THR A 170 -2.59 1.18 24.14
N GLY A 171 -1.39 1.74 24.22
CA GLY A 171 -0.56 1.62 25.42
C GLY A 171 -1.22 2.31 26.61
N GLY A 172 -1.20 1.61 27.76
CA GLY A 172 -1.65 2.13 29.04
C GLY A 172 -0.50 2.17 30.06
N GLY A 173 -0.79 2.54 31.28
CA GLY A 173 0.22 2.54 32.36
C GLY A 173 0.40 1.16 32.98
N LYS A 174 1.60 0.91 33.53
CA LYS A 174 1.90 -0.27 34.37
C LYS A 174 1.66 -1.64 33.68
N GLY A 175 2.04 -1.76 32.40
CA GLY A 175 1.92 -3.03 31.66
C GLY A 175 0.50 -3.40 31.22
N ASN A 176 -0.50 -2.56 31.48
CA ASN A 176 -1.85 -2.73 30.99
C ASN A 176 -2.09 -1.88 29.74
N ASN A 177 -2.56 -2.51 28.69
CA ASN A 177 -2.92 -1.88 27.44
C ASN A 177 -4.42 -2.02 27.20
N MET A 178 -4.99 -1.21 26.33
CA MET A 178 -6.43 -1.23 26.10
C MET A 178 -6.72 -1.72 24.69
N LEU A 179 -7.55 -2.76 24.60
CA LEU A 179 -8.08 -3.27 23.33
C LEU A 179 -9.37 -2.52 22.98
N TYR A 180 -9.44 -2.15 21.71
CA TYR A 180 -10.63 -1.57 21.08
C TYR A 180 -11.10 -2.49 19.94
N LEU A 181 -12.41 -2.69 19.84
CA LEU A 181 -13.04 -3.41 18.75
C LEU A 181 -14.10 -2.52 18.11
N SER A 182 -13.98 -2.30 16.80
CA SER A 182 -14.87 -1.42 16.03
C SER A 182 -15.04 -0.04 16.70
N GLY A 183 -13.93 0.55 17.13
CA GLY A 183 -13.89 1.86 17.79
C GLY A 183 -14.30 1.87 19.28
N VAL A 184 -14.79 0.77 19.84
CA VAL A 184 -15.27 0.71 21.22
C VAL A 184 -14.22 0.06 22.13
N GLN A 185 -13.96 0.71 23.27
CA GLN A 185 -13.09 0.17 24.31
C GLN A 185 -13.66 -1.14 24.87
N LYS A 186 -12.87 -2.22 24.86
CA LYS A 186 -13.35 -3.56 25.22
C LYS A 186 -12.78 -4.07 26.52
N GLU A 187 -11.48 -4.27 26.59
CA GLU A 187 -10.82 -4.89 27.76
C GLU A 187 -9.36 -4.47 27.87
N LYS A 188 -8.79 -4.70 29.06
CA LYS A 188 -7.36 -4.52 29.32
C LYS A 188 -6.58 -5.76 28.89
N VAL A 189 -5.46 -5.57 28.23
CA VAL A 189 -4.56 -6.62 27.76
C VAL A 189 -3.17 -6.40 28.35
N LEU A 190 -2.58 -7.44 28.91
CA LEU A 190 -1.20 -7.40 29.39
C LEU A 190 -0.23 -7.27 28.21
N THR A 191 0.91 -6.65 28.44
CA THR A 191 1.91 -6.42 27.38
C THR A 191 2.35 -7.72 26.69
N ASP A 192 2.55 -8.79 27.45
CA ASP A 192 3.00 -10.10 26.94
C ASP A 192 1.92 -10.81 26.10
N ASP A 193 0.65 -10.45 26.31
CA ASP A 193 -0.49 -11.06 25.63
C ASP A 193 -0.94 -10.30 24.37
N ILE A 194 -0.40 -9.10 24.10
CA ILE A 194 -0.84 -8.22 22.98
C ILE A 194 -0.89 -9.01 21.67
N ILE A 195 0.18 -9.68 21.31
CA ILE A 195 0.32 -10.35 20.01
C ILE A 195 -0.74 -11.44 19.86
N ASN A 196 -0.85 -12.32 20.85
CA ASN A 196 -1.80 -13.44 20.80
C ASN A 196 -3.24 -12.93 20.78
N LYS A 197 -3.54 -11.91 21.58
CA LYS A 197 -4.87 -11.32 21.64
C LYS A 197 -5.26 -10.65 20.32
N VAL A 198 -4.38 -9.86 19.74
CA VAL A 198 -4.61 -9.18 18.44
C VAL A 198 -4.84 -10.22 17.34
N VAL A 199 -3.97 -11.25 17.24
CA VAL A 199 -4.12 -12.30 16.22
C VAL A 199 -5.48 -12.98 16.36
N SER A 200 -5.87 -13.39 17.58
CA SER A 200 -7.15 -14.03 17.83
C SER A 200 -8.36 -13.15 17.47
N GLU A 201 -8.31 -11.84 17.78
CA GLU A 201 -9.40 -10.92 17.42
C GLU A 201 -9.46 -10.65 15.91
N VAL A 202 -8.32 -10.60 15.23
CA VAL A 202 -8.27 -10.50 13.76
C VAL A 202 -8.88 -11.74 13.11
N GLU A 203 -8.47 -12.94 13.52
CA GLU A 203 -9.01 -14.21 12.99
C GLU A 203 -10.52 -14.33 13.23
N LYS A 204 -10.98 -13.94 14.42
CA LYS A 204 -12.40 -13.89 14.73
C LYS A 204 -13.16 -12.92 13.82
N LYS A 205 -12.62 -11.71 13.61
CA LYS A 205 -13.20 -10.71 12.72
C LYS A 205 -13.26 -11.19 11.27
N VAL A 206 -12.21 -11.89 10.80
CA VAL A 206 -12.20 -12.54 9.48
C VAL A 206 -13.36 -13.52 9.37
N SER A 207 -13.51 -14.41 10.35
CA SER A 207 -14.58 -15.41 10.36
C SER A 207 -15.98 -14.79 10.37
N GLU A 208 -16.16 -13.64 11.03
CA GLU A 208 -17.42 -12.89 11.04
C GLU A 208 -17.74 -12.23 9.70
N LEU A 209 -16.72 -11.82 8.92
CA LEU A 209 -16.87 -11.15 7.62
C LEU A 209 -17.00 -12.13 6.45
N GLU A 210 -16.55 -13.37 6.62
CA GLU A 210 -16.61 -14.41 5.57
C GLU A 210 -17.86 -15.30 5.67
N ASN A 211 -18.67 -15.18 6.76
CA ASN A 211 -19.98 -15.81 6.94
C ASN A 211 -21.12 -14.86 6.58
#